data_e7f1d6811d2ca2ee9465b5984c925aeb
#
_entry.id   e7f1d6811d2ca2ee9465b5984c925aeb
#
_cell.length_a   1.000
_cell.length_b   1.000
_cell.length_c   1.000
_cell.angle_alpha   90.00
_cell.angle_beta   90.00
_cell.angle_gamma   90.00
#
_symmetry.space_group_name_H-M   'P 1'
#
loop_
_entity.id
_entity.type
_entity.pdbx_description
1 polymer ?
#
loop_
_entity_poly.entity_id
_entity_poly.type
_entity_poly.pdbx_seq_one_letter_code
_entity_poly.pdbx_strand_id
1 'polypeptide(L)'
;MRTVLGLDRIGEYDRLFTGKRIGLITNYSGVDSSWNLNIDLFLKKGYQLVKLFTPEHGLFGSGAGEAVANAAFPGSNIPIISLFGEKDKQRPSKEELEGIDLLIYDIQDVGLRYYTYIYTMTYCMEAAAELGIQFIVLDRPNPLGNRIIAGGVIEPDCALSGITDCRCVTG
;
A
#
# COMPACT_ATOMS: atom_id res chain seq x y z
N MET A 1 -4.25 25.87 -6.51
CA MET A 1 -2.98 25.11 -6.53
C MET A 1 -3.34 23.65 -6.87
N ARG A 2 -2.73 23.04 -7.88
CA ARG A 2 -3.01 21.63 -8.23
C ARG A 2 -2.24 20.74 -7.25
N THR A 3 -2.89 19.74 -6.67
CA THR A 3 -2.21 18.71 -5.87
C THR A 3 -1.38 17.82 -6.78
N VAL A 4 -0.17 17.51 -6.37
CA VAL A 4 0.75 16.60 -7.07
C VAL A 4 0.87 15.34 -6.22
N LEU A 5 0.57 14.18 -6.81
CA LEU A 5 0.67 12.89 -6.12
C LEU A 5 2.13 12.47 -5.94
N GLY A 6 2.43 11.68 -4.93
CA GLY A 6 3.74 11.05 -4.79
C GLY A 6 4.12 10.25 -6.04
N LEU A 7 3.16 9.55 -6.64
CA LEU A 7 3.34 8.80 -7.87
C LEU A 7 3.73 9.67 -9.07
N ASP A 8 3.18 10.88 -9.20
CA ASP A 8 3.53 11.82 -10.29
C ASP A 8 5.01 12.22 -10.26
N ARG A 9 5.66 12.08 -9.10
CA ARG A 9 7.02 12.54 -8.84
C ARG A 9 8.08 11.44 -8.83
N ILE A 10 7.72 10.19 -9.08
CA ILE A 10 8.68 9.06 -8.99
C ILE A 10 9.94 9.28 -9.85
N GLY A 11 9.81 9.96 -11.00
CA GLY A 11 10.95 10.30 -11.86
C GLY A 11 11.94 11.29 -11.25
N GLU A 12 11.51 12.13 -10.31
CA GLU A 12 12.42 13.07 -9.61
C GLU A 12 13.29 12.34 -8.59
N TYR A 13 12.90 11.12 -8.20
CA TYR A 13 13.54 10.32 -7.16
C TYR A 13 14.06 8.97 -7.68
N ASP A 14 14.34 8.86 -8.97
CA ASP A 14 14.83 7.63 -9.63
C ASP A 14 15.92 6.89 -8.84
N ARG A 15 16.81 7.62 -8.20
CA ARG A 15 17.90 7.07 -7.39
C ARG A 15 17.44 6.21 -6.20
N LEU A 16 16.20 6.39 -5.74
CA LEU A 16 15.62 5.61 -4.65
C LEU A 16 15.12 4.23 -5.12
N PHE A 17 14.83 4.10 -6.42
CA PHE A 17 14.20 2.92 -7.02
C PHE A 17 15.16 2.09 -7.88
N THR A 18 16.10 2.77 -8.56
CA THR A 18 17.04 2.11 -9.49
C THR A 18 17.92 1.08 -8.79
N GLY A 19 17.99 -0.12 -9.35
CA GLY A 19 18.78 -1.23 -8.84
C GLY A 19 18.22 -1.91 -7.58
N LYS A 20 17.03 -1.53 -7.14
CA LYS A 20 16.34 -2.13 -5.99
C LYS A 20 15.32 -3.17 -6.46
N ARG A 21 15.25 -4.29 -5.75
CA ARG A 21 14.16 -5.26 -5.89
C ARG A 21 12.96 -4.73 -5.11
N ILE A 22 11.92 -4.32 -5.83
CA ILE A 22 10.80 -3.57 -5.28
C ILE A 22 9.61 -4.49 -5.02
N GLY A 23 9.07 -4.46 -3.80
CA GLY A 23 7.72 -4.89 -3.48
C GLY A 23 6.78 -3.70 -3.51
N LEU A 24 5.68 -3.78 -4.24
CA LEU A 24 4.71 -2.70 -4.34
C LEU A 24 3.38 -3.11 -3.69
N ILE A 25 2.99 -2.37 -2.65
CA ILE A 25 1.70 -2.50 -1.97
C ILE A 25 0.73 -1.57 -2.67
N THR A 26 -0.26 -2.12 -3.38
CA THR A 26 -1.15 -1.32 -4.23
C THR A 26 -2.48 -2.02 -4.51
N ASN A 27 -3.40 -1.26 -5.07
CA ASN A 27 -4.66 -1.73 -5.65
C ASN A 27 -5.05 -0.83 -6.84
N TYR A 28 -6.28 -0.97 -7.34
CA TYR A 28 -6.84 -0.21 -8.46
C TYR A 28 -6.81 1.32 -8.27
N SER A 29 -6.63 1.82 -7.04
CA SER A 29 -6.52 3.26 -6.78
C SER A 29 -5.11 3.82 -7.02
N GLY A 30 -4.12 2.95 -7.23
CA GLY A 30 -2.74 3.32 -7.50
C GLY A 30 -2.54 3.86 -8.92
N VAL A 31 -3.10 5.03 -9.21
CA VAL A 31 -3.00 5.70 -10.51
C VAL A 31 -2.36 7.08 -10.38
N ASP A 32 -1.67 7.51 -11.45
CA ASP A 32 -1.13 8.88 -11.54
C ASP A 32 -2.23 9.89 -11.91
N SER A 33 -1.87 11.17 -12.02
CA SER A 33 -2.80 12.25 -12.43
C SER A 33 -3.34 12.09 -13.85
N SER A 34 -2.82 11.16 -14.63
CA SER A 34 -3.25 10.84 -16.00
C SER A 34 -3.96 9.49 -16.10
N TRP A 35 -4.29 8.87 -14.95
CA TRP A 35 -4.96 7.59 -14.83
C TRP A 35 -4.13 6.38 -15.31
N ASN A 36 -2.81 6.50 -15.40
CA ASN A 36 -1.94 5.36 -15.65
C ASN A 36 -1.72 4.59 -14.33
N LEU A 37 -1.80 3.26 -14.38
CA LEU A 37 -1.53 2.42 -13.22
C LEU A 37 -0.06 2.55 -12.79
N ASN A 38 0.17 2.58 -11.50
CA ASN A 38 1.51 2.63 -10.93
C ASN A 38 2.37 1.43 -11.36
N ILE A 39 1.80 0.24 -11.45
CA ILE A 39 2.49 -0.97 -11.91
C ILE A 39 3.07 -0.74 -13.31
N ASP A 40 2.25 -0.24 -14.24
CA ASP A 40 2.67 0.02 -15.61
C ASP A 40 3.76 1.11 -15.67
N LEU A 41 3.63 2.14 -14.83
CA LEU A 41 4.63 3.21 -14.73
C LEU A 41 5.97 2.69 -14.22
N PHE A 42 5.96 1.82 -13.19
CA PHE A 42 7.17 1.20 -12.66
C PHE A 42 7.85 0.32 -13.70
N LEU A 43 7.08 -0.51 -14.39
CA LEU A 43 7.59 -1.38 -15.46
C LEU A 43 8.16 -0.58 -16.64
N LYS A 44 7.44 0.47 -17.07
CA LYS A 44 7.87 1.37 -18.17
C LYS A 44 9.17 2.10 -17.84
N LYS A 45 9.39 2.43 -16.56
CA LYS A 45 10.64 3.04 -16.09
C LYS A 45 11.79 2.04 -15.94
N GLY A 46 11.54 0.75 -16.11
CA GLY A 46 12.54 -0.29 -15.96
C GLY A 46 12.92 -0.58 -14.50
N TYR A 47 12.08 -0.21 -13.53
CA TYR A 47 12.29 -0.57 -12.13
C TYR A 47 12.04 -2.07 -11.93
N GLN A 48 12.83 -2.68 -11.06
CA GLN A 48 12.77 -4.12 -10.80
C GLN A 48 11.63 -4.44 -9.82
N LEU A 49 10.41 -4.52 -10.35
CA LEU A 49 9.23 -4.89 -9.57
C LEU A 49 9.18 -6.42 -9.42
N VAL A 50 9.38 -6.92 -8.20
CA VAL A 50 9.52 -8.37 -7.94
C VAL A 50 8.29 -9.00 -7.30
N LYS A 51 7.50 -8.23 -6.54
CA LYS A 51 6.27 -8.70 -5.90
C LYS A 51 5.23 -7.57 -5.81
N LEU A 52 3.96 -7.94 -5.92
CA LEU A 52 2.82 -7.06 -5.61
C LEU A 52 2.14 -7.56 -4.34
N PHE A 53 1.77 -6.64 -3.47
CA PHE A 53 0.96 -6.90 -2.29
C PHE A 53 -0.35 -6.16 -2.39
N THR A 54 -1.46 -6.82 -2.08
CA THR A 54 -2.78 -6.21 -2.22
C THR A 54 -3.53 -6.21 -0.89
N PRO A 55 -4.20 -5.09 -0.55
CA PRO A 55 -5.04 -5.01 0.64
C PRO A 55 -6.36 -5.74 0.42
N GLU A 56 -7.29 -5.54 1.34
CA GLU A 56 -8.70 -5.92 1.20
C GLU A 56 -9.25 -5.48 -0.18
N HIS A 57 -10.12 -6.27 -0.77
CA HIS A 57 -10.67 -6.16 -2.13
C HIS A 57 -9.68 -6.48 -3.27
N GLY A 58 -8.43 -6.82 -2.97
CA GLY A 58 -7.45 -7.24 -3.98
C GLY A 58 -7.01 -6.15 -4.94
N LEU A 59 -6.25 -6.55 -5.96
CA LEU A 59 -5.63 -5.62 -6.91
C LEU A 59 -6.66 -4.84 -7.76
N PHE A 60 -7.74 -5.51 -8.17
CA PHE A 60 -8.72 -4.98 -9.12
C PHE A 60 -10.06 -4.57 -8.47
N GLY A 61 -10.19 -4.67 -7.15
CA GLY A 61 -11.41 -4.27 -6.45
C GLY A 61 -12.59 -5.22 -6.64
N SER A 62 -12.41 -6.38 -7.23
CA SER A 62 -13.48 -7.33 -7.58
C SER A 62 -13.76 -8.37 -6.50
N GLY A 63 -12.93 -8.46 -5.47
CA GLY A 63 -13.09 -9.39 -4.35
C GLY A 63 -13.87 -8.76 -3.21
N ALA A 64 -15.14 -9.11 -3.04
CA ALA A 64 -15.88 -8.75 -1.84
C ALA A 64 -15.41 -9.63 -0.67
N GLY A 65 -14.37 -9.18 0.06
CA GLY A 65 -13.93 -9.85 1.29
C GLY A 65 -13.32 -11.26 1.13
N GLU A 66 -13.10 -11.72 -0.08
CA GLU A 66 -12.47 -13.02 -0.36
C GLU A 66 -10.96 -12.87 -0.55
N ALA A 67 -10.20 -13.81 0.00
CA ALA A 67 -8.79 -13.96 -0.30
C ALA A 67 -8.63 -14.19 -1.80
N VAL A 68 -8.06 -13.22 -2.50
CA VAL A 68 -7.64 -13.44 -3.88
C VAL A 68 -6.46 -14.41 -3.82
N ALA A 69 -6.63 -15.61 -4.35
CA ALA A 69 -5.56 -16.60 -4.42
C ALA A 69 -4.32 -15.98 -5.06
N ASN A 70 -3.13 -16.36 -4.58
CA ASN A 70 -1.86 -15.93 -5.14
C ASN A 70 -1.84 -16.16 -6.65
N ALA A 71 -1.86 -15.07 -7.41
CA ALA A 71 -1.86 -15.06 -8.86
C ALA A 71 -0.64 -14.30 -9.36
N ALA A 72 -0.32 -14.42 -10.63
CA ALA A 72 0.65 -13.53 -11.26
C ALA A 72 -0.06 -12.32 -11.90
N PHE A 73 0.61 -11.19 -11.92
CA PHE A 73 0.10 -10.01 -12.62
C PHE A 73 -0.02 -10.31 -14.12
N PRO A 74 -1.17 -10.01 -14.76
CA PRO A 74 -1.42 -10.35 -16.15
C PRO A 74 -0.29 -9.90 -17.08
N GLY A 75 0.18 -10.81 -17.94
CA GLY A 75 1.27 -10.53 -18.88
C GLY A 75 2.68 -10.50 -18.25
N SER A 76 2.82 -10.89 -16.98
CA SER A 76 4.10 -10.96 -16.29
C SER A 76 4.19 -12.18 -15.38
N ASN A 77 5.38 -12.43 -14.81
CA ASN A 77 5.59 -13.43 -13.77
C ASN A 77 5.66 -12.83 -12.37
N ILE A 78 5.19 -11.59 -12.18
CA ILE A 78 5.23 -10.90 -10.89
C ILE A 78 4.12 -11.46 -10.00
N PRO A 79 4.45 -12.12 -8.88
CA PRO A 79 3.45 -12.70 -7.99
C PRO A 79 2.65 -11.59 -7.29
N ILE A 80 1.35 -11.84 -7.15
CA ILE A 80 0.43 -11.02 -6.35
C ILE A 80 0.18 -11.76 -5.04
N ILE A 81 0.45 -11.10 -3.93
CA ILE A 81 0.28 -11.63 -2.57
C ILE A 81 -0.86 -10.86 -1.91
N SER A 82 -1.90 -11.56 -1.49
CA SER A 82 -3.00 -10.95 -0.71
C SER A 82 -2.59 -10.76 0.75
N LEU A 83 -2.82 -9.55 1.26
CA LEU A 83 -2.68 -9.20 2.68
C LEU A 83 -4.02 -9.24 3.40
N PHE A 84 -5.02 -9.94 2.84
CA PHE A 84 -6.37 -10.04 3.41
C PHE A 84 -6.97 -11.43 3.18
N GLY A 85 -7.83 -11.88 4.10
CA GLY A 85 -8.71 -13.05 3.90
C GLY A 85 -8.43 -14.26 4.77
N GLU A 86 -7.29 -14.43 5.38
CA GLU A 86 -7.07 -15.38 6.47
C GLU A 86 -7.06 -14.65 7.82
N LYS A 87 -7.49 -15.33 8.89
CA LYS A 87 -7.83 -14.74 10.19
C LYS A 87 -6.75 -13.84 10.80
N ASP A 88 -5.49 -13.89 10.29
CA ASP A 88 -4.36 -13.13 10.82
C ASP A 88 -3.47 -12.53 9.71
N LYS A 89 -3.93 -12.57 8.45
CA LYS A 89 -3.11 -12.14 7.30
C LYS A 89 -3.37 -10.69 6.90
N GLN A 90 -3.06 -9.77 7.79
CA GLN A 90 -3.01 -8.34 7.47
C GLN A 90 -1.57 -7.85 7.31
N ARG A 91 -0.60 -8.72 7.62
CA ARG A 91 0.83 -8.43 7.63
C ARG A 91 1.55 -9.40 6.68
N PRO A 92 2.49 -8.93 5.84
CA PRO A 92 3.32 -9.83 5.06
C PRO A 92 4.24 -10.65 5.96
N SER A 93 4.42 -11.94 5.64
CA SER A 93 5.35 -12.81 6.35
C SER A 93 6.81 -12.49 5.95
N LYS A 94 7.77 -13.01 6.73
CA LYS A 94 9.19 -12.88 6.42
C LYS A 94 9.54 -13.51 5.07
N GLU A 95 8.96 -14.66 4.75
CA GLU A 95 9.16 -15.39 3.51
C GLU A 95 8.59 -14.62 2.31
N GLU A 96 7.45 -13.95 2.51
CA GLU A 96 6.84 -13.09 1.49
C GLU A 96 7.69 -11.86 1.20
N LEU A 97 8.42 -11.35 2.19
CA LEU A 97 9.33 -10.21 2.06
C LEU A 97 10.76 -10.60 1.61
N GLU A 98 11.06 -11.88 1.52
CA GLU A 98 12.36 -12.33 1.05
C GLU A 98 12.68 -11.84 -0.37
N GLY A 99 13.88 -11.31 -0.53
CA GLY A 99 14.34 -10.81 -1.82
C GLY A 99 13.86 -9.40 -2.16
N ILE A 100 13.28 -8.66 -1.21
CA ILE A 100 12.86 -7.26 -1.37
C ILE A 100 13.89 -6.34 -0.71
N ASP A 101 14.36 -5.33 -1.44
CA ASP A 101 15.26 -4.29 -0.93
C ASP A 101 14.49 -3.02 -0.54
N LEU A 102 13.35 -2.80 -1.19
CA LEU A 102 12.50 -1.63 -1.01
C LEU A 102 11.03 -2.03 -1.09
N LEU A 103 10.27 -1.67 -0.07
CA LEU A 103 8.81 -1.81 -0.05
C LEU A 103 8.17 -0.44 -0.26
N ILE A 104 7.25 -0.36 -1.22
CA ILE A 104 6.57 0.89 -1.58
C ILE A 104 5.07 0.73 -1.33
N TYR A 105 4.49 1.73 -0.68
CA TYR A 105 3.05 1.81 -0.47
C TYR A 105 2.44 2.90 -1.37
N ASP A 106 1.46 2.53 -2.20
CA ASP A 106 0.74 3.43 -3.09
C ASP A 106 -0.73 3.04 -3.21
N ILE A 107 -1.53 3.43 -2.22
CA ILE A 107 -2.98 3.20 -2.16
C ILE A 107 -3.64 4.51 -1.71
N GLN A 108 -4.80 4.85 -2.30
CA GLN A 108 -5.60 5.98 -1.87
C GLN A 108 -6.36 5.63 -0.60
N ASP A 109 -6.03 6.30 0.49
CA ASP A 109 -6.85 6.31 1.71
C ASP A 109 -7.94 7.38 1.62
N VAL A 110 -9.00 7.25 2.44
CA VAL A 110 -10.16 8.16 2.44
C VAL A 110 -10.30 8.93 3.75
N GLY A 111 -9.37 8.79 4.68
CA GLY A 111 -9.36 9.49 5.95
C GLY A 111 -10.43 9.03 6.94
N LEU A 112 -10.94 7.82 6.81
CA LEU A 112 -11.96 7.26 7.68
C LEU A 112 -11.37 6.14 8.55
N ARG A 113 -11.63 6.20 9.84
CA ARG A 113 -11.09 5.29 10.87
C ARG A 113 -11.35 3.81 10.60
N TYR A 114 -12.50 3.46 10.05
CA TYR A 114 -12.90 2.09 9.73
C TYR A 114 -12.35 1.60 8.39
N TYR A 115 -11.61 2.44 7.66
CA TYR A 115 -11.00 2.08 6.40
C TYR A 115 -9.71 1.31 6.66
N THR A 116 -9.59 0.10 6.10
CA THR A 116 -8.54 -0.87 6.49
C THR A 116 -7.16 -0.57 5.93
N TYR A 117 -7.04 0.31 4.96
CA TYR A 117 -5.78 0.53 4.24
C TYR A 117 -4.67 1.15 5.08
N ILE A 118 -5.02 2.03 6.05
CA ILE A 118 -4.04 2.58 7.00
C ILE A 118 -3.42 1.47 7.86
N TYR A 119 -4.19 0.46 8.24
CA TYR A 119 -3.71 -0.68 9.01
C TYR A 119 -2.78 -1.54 8.15
N THR A 120 -3.16 -1.83 6.88
CA THR A 120 -2.28 -2.52 5.92
C THR A 120 -0.94 -1.81 5.79
N MET A 121 -0.95 -0.47 5.66
CA MET A 121 0.28 0.34 5.60
C MET A 121 1.13 0.13 6.85
N THR A 122 0.54 0.28 8.03
CA THR A 122 1.26 0.19 9.30
C THR A 122 1.88 -1.18 9.51
N TYR A 123 1.15 -2.25 9.26
CA TYR A 123 1.68 -3.61 9.36
C TYR A 123 2.81 -3.91 8.39
N CYS A 124 2.71 -3.39 7.16
CA CYS A 124 3.79 -3.52 6.20
C CYS A 124 5.03 -2.71 6.63
N MET A 125 4.84 -1.53 7.24
CA MET A 125 5.94 -0.74 7.80
C MET A 125 6.65 -1.47 8.95
N GLU A 126 5.88 -2.07 9.87
CA GLU A 126 6.43 -2.86 10.97
C GLU A 126 7.22 -4.07 10.45
N ALA A 127 6.63 -4.82 9.52
CA ALA A 127 7.29 -5.98 8.93
C ALA A 127 8.59 -5.59 8.19
N ALA A 128 8.57 -4.49 7.46
CA ALA A 128 9.77 -3.96 6.79
C ALA A 128 10.84 -3.53 7.79
N ALA A 129 10.45 -2.85 8.88
CA ALA A 129 11.37 -2.39 9.92
C ALA A 129 12.08 -3.55 10.62
N GLU A 130 11.36 -4.63 10.95
CA GLU A 130 11.94 -5.82 11.57
C GLU A 130 13.02 -6.50 10.70
N LEU A 131 12.89 -6.38 9.38
CA LEU A 131 13.83 -6.97 8.43
C LEU A 131 14.85 -5.98 7.87
N GLY A 132 14.82 -4.71 8.31
CA GLY A 132 15.69 -3.66 7.81
C GLY A 132 15.43 -3.28 6.35
N ILE A 133 14.23 -3.57 5.82
CA ILE A 133 13.80 -3.20 4.48
C ILE A 133 13.40 -1.73 4.45
N GLN A 134 13.89 -0.98 3.48
CA GLN A 134 13.48 0.41 3.29
C GLN A 134 12.00 0.49 2.91
N PHE A 135 11.26 1.46 3.50
CA PHE A 135 9.83 1.68 3.21
C PHE A 135 9.60 3.08 2.68
N ILE A 136 8.83 3.21 1.60
CA ILE A 136 8.46 4.50 0.99
C ILE A 136 6.94 4.55 0.82
N VAL A 137 6.35 5.68 1.22
CA VAL A 137 4.94 5.99 0.93
C VAL A 137 4.88 6.99 -0.22
N LEU A 138 4.16 6.65 -1.28
CA LEU A 138 3.80 7.59 -2.34
C LEU A 138 2.53 8.31 -1.90
N ASP A 139 2.70 9.48 -1.27
CA ASP A 139 1.63 10.19 -0.59
C ASP A 139 0.51 10.61 -1.55
N ARG A 140 -0.72 10.52 -1.04
CA ARG A 140 -1.96 10.87 -1.73
C ARG A 140 -2.81 11.79 -0.85
N PRO A 141 -3.49 12.77 -1.42
CA PRO A 141 -4.30 13.69 -0.64
C PRO A 141 -5.49 12.97 -0.01
N ASN A 142 -5.78 13.32 1.25
CA ASN A 142 -7.03 12.91 1.88
C ASN A 142 -8.20 13.64 1.17
N PRO A 143 -9.18 12.92 0.59
CA PRO A 143 -10.31 13.55 -0.11
C PRO A 143 -11.23 14.34 0.81
N LEU A 144 -11.23 14.06 2.11
CA LEU A 144 -11.94 14.84 3.12
C LEU A 144 -11.19 16.10 3.55
N GLY A 145 -9.95 16.28 3.09
CA GLY A 145 -9.10 17.40 3.46
C GLY A 145 -8.30 17.15 4.75
N ASN A 146 -7.83 18.23 5.39
CA ASN A 146 -6.97 18.14 6.57
C ASN A 146 -7.28 19.20 7.65
N ARG A 147 -8.46 19.82 7.57
CA ARG A 147 -8.84 20.94 8.46
C ARG A 147 -9.60 20.49 9.69
N ILE A 148 -10.27 19.35 9.62
CA ILE A 148 -11.13 18.86 10.70
C ILE A 148 -10.65 17.47 11.10
N ILE A 149 -10.40 17.32 12.40
CA ILE A 149 -10.19 16.02 13.03
C ILE A 149 -11.40 15.77 13.91
N ALA A 150 -12.17 14.71 13.62
CA ALA A 150 -13.34 14.35 14.39
C ALA A 150 -13.29 12.89 14.84
N GLY A 151 -14.06 12.58 15.90
CA GLY A 151 -14.12 11.28 16.53
C GLY A 151 -13.08 11.11 17.66
N GLY A 152 -13.29 10.11 18.48
CA GLY A 152 -12.39 9.76 19.58
C GLY A 152 -11.21 8.88 19.13
N VAL A 153 -10.33 8.55 20.04
CA VAL A 153 -9.33 7.48 19.89
C VAL A 153 -10.04 6.13 19.89
N ILE A 154 -9.55 5.18 19.10
CA ILE A 154 -10.08 3.81 19.10
C ILE A 154 -9.75 3.17 20.45
N GLU A 155 -10.76 2.59 21.11
CA GLU A 155 -10.52 1.81 22.32
C GLU A 155 -9.75 0.51 21.98
N PRO A 156 -8.85 0.04 22.85
CA PRO A 156 -8.00 -1.12 22.57
C PRO A 156 -8.78 -2.36 22.10
N ASP A 157 -9.94 -2.62 22.72
CA ASP A 157 -10.80 -3.77 22.42
C ASP A 157 -11.52 -3.66 21.07
N CYS A 158 -11.55 -2.47 20.48
CA CYS A 158 -12.18 -2.17 19.19
C CYS A 158 -11.15 -2.00 18.06
N ALA A 159 -9.87 -2.02 18.38
CA ALA A 159 -8.81 -1.90 17.39
C ALA A 159 -8.74 -3.17 16.54
N LEU A 160 -8.84 -3.04 15.23
CA LEU A 160 -8.71 -4.15 14.29
C LEU A 160 -7.34 -4.86 14.40
N SER A 161 -6.40 -4.29 15.14
CA SER A 161 -5.01 -4.71 15.09
C SER A 161 -4.13 -4.32 16.27
N GLY A 162 -4.69 -3.85 17.36
CA GLY A 162 -3.87 -3.32 18.45
C GLY A 162 -3.20 -1.96 18.18
N ILE A 163 -3.41 -1.35 17.03
CA ILE A 163 -3.00 0.03 16.76
C ILE A 163 -4.02 0.97 17.38
N THR A 164 -3.80 1.29 18.67
CA THR A 164 -4.73 2.09 19.47
C THR A 164 -4.56 3.59 19.25
N ASP A 165 -3.40 4.03 18.77
CA ASP A 165 -3.05 5.45 18.65
C ASP A 165 -3.40 6.07 17.29
N CYS A 166 -4.11 5.35 16.41
CA CYS A 166 -4.60 5.91 15.16
C CYS A 166 -5.69 6.94 15.43
N ARG A 167 -5.30 8.18 15.52
CA ARG A 167 -6.22 9.31 15.41
C ARG A 167 -6.57 9.48 13.94
N CYS A 168 -7.76 9.07 13.57
CA CYS A 168 -8.24 9.36 12.23
C CYS A 168 -8.44 10.87 12.06
N VAL A 169 -7.69 11.42 11.14
CA VAL A 169 -7.95 12.74 10.59
C VAL A 169 -9.15 12.57 9.66
N THR A 170 -10.32 12.98 10.10
CA THR A 170 -11.40 13.28 9.17
C THR A 170 -11.14 14.68 8.67
N GLY A 171 -11.03 14.84 7.37
CA GLY A 171 -10.72 16.11 6.74
C GLY A 171 -11.72 17.21 6.99
#